data_fbe414a8aa8ab5ad3b5b95e13da11582
#
_entry.id   fbe414a8aa8ab5ad3b5b95e13da11582
#
_cell.length_a   1.000
_cell.length_b   1.000
_cell.length_c   1.000
_cell.angle_alpha   90.00
_cell.angle_beta   90.00
_cell.angle_gamma   90.00
#
_symmetry.space_group_name_H-M   'P 1'
#
loop_
_entity.id
_entity.type
_entity.pdbx_description
1 polymer ?
#
loop_
_entity_poly.entity_id
_entity_poly.type
_entity_poly.pdbx_seq_one_letter_code
_entity_poly.pdbx_strand_id
1 'polypeptide(L)'
;MTMNTVFFLMAQYDGIAVIPVEWVCRDYFRHLTVEKFLRKVLAGEIDLPVVRIESSQKSAKAIHVNDLAAYLDRQAAAARKECEQLRRTG
;
A
#
# COMPACT_ATOMS: atom_id res chain seq x y z
N MET A 1 -19.37 -11.37 -9.12
CA MET A 1 -18.32 -11.69 -8.13
C MET A 1 -17.18 -10.71 -8.27
N THR A 2 -16.82 -10.08 -7.17
CA THR A 2 -15.74 -9.09 -7.19
C THR A 2 -14.40 -9.79 -7.02
N MET A 3 -13.45 -9.49 -7.89
CA MET A 3 -12.11 -10.01 -7.71
C MET A 3 -11.44 -9.35 -6.52
N ASN A 4 -10.76 -10.16 -5.72
CA ASN A 4 -10.05 -9.70 -4.55
C ASN A 4 -8.79 -8.91 -4.98
N THR A 5 -8.56 -7.77 -4.34
CA THR A 5 -7.38 -6.94 -4.62
C THR A 5 -6.07 -7.72 -4.50
N VAL A 6 -6.01 -8.66 -3.56
CA VAL A 6 -4.80 -9.46 -3.37
C VAL A 6 -4.46 -10.29 -4.62
N PHE A 7 -5.46 -10.75 -5.37
CA PHE A 7 -5.20 -11.49 -6.61
C PHE A 7 -4.55 -10.60 -7.67
N PHE A 8 -5.02 -9.36 -7.78
CA PHE A 8 -4.39 -8.41 -8.71
C PHE A 8 -2.95 -8.13 -8.34
N LEU A 9 -2.67 -7.97 -7.04
CA LEU A 9 -1.31 -7.72 -6.57
C LEU A 9 -0.42 -8.94 -6.79
N MET A 10 -0.96 -10.15 -6.57
CA MET A 10 -0.21 -11.38 -6.83
C MET A 10 0.16 -11.50 -8.31
N ALA A 11 -0.75 -11.14 -9.19
CA ALA A 11 -0.47 -11.13 -10.62
C ALA A 11 0.57 -10.07 -10.97
N GLN A 12 0.47 -8.88 -10.37
CA GLN A 12 1.39 -7.77 -10.63
C GLN A 12 2.81 -8.09 -10.18
N TYR A 13 2.97 -8.82 -9.06
CA TYR A 13 4.27 -9.07 -8.44
C TYR A 13 4.68 -10.54 -8.47
N ASP A 14 4.16 -11.30 -9.44
CA ASP A 14 4.54 -12.71 -9.66
C ASP A 14 4.37 -13.59 -8.42
N GLY A 15 3.36 -13.32 -7.62
CA GLY A 15 3.00 -14.17 -6.49
C GLY A 15 3.89 -14.05 -5.27
N ILE A 16 4.75 -13.04 -5.19
CA ILE A 16 5.59 -12.85 -3.99
C ILE A 16 4.74 -12.36 -2.83
N ALA A 17 5.05 -12.83 -1.63
CA ALA A 17 4.29 -12.49 -0.43
C ALA A 17 4.67 -11.13 0.15
N VAL A 18 5.93 -10.77 0.07
CA VAL A 18 6.42 -9.47 0.56
C VAL A 18 7.06 -8.74 -0.61
N ILE A 19 6.58 -7.52 -0.82
CA ILE A 19 6.95 -6.71 -1.99
C ILE A 19 7.99 -5.69 -1.55
N PRO A 20 9.15 -5.62 -2.23
CA PRO A 20 10.15 -4.62 -1.86
C PRO A 20 9.55 -3.23 -1.80
N VAL A 21 9.92 -2.45 -0.79
CA VAL A 21 9.37 -1.11 -0.60
C VAL A 21 9.63 -0.21 -1.81
N GLU A 22 10.74 -0.42 -2.49
CA GLU A 22 11.08 0.33 -3.71
C GLU A 22 10.05 0.12 -4.81
N TRP A 23 9.54 -1.11 -4.93
CA TRP A 23 8.53 -1.44 -5.94
C TRP A 23 7.16 -0.85 -5.57
N VAL A 24 6.81 -0.87 -4.29
CA VAL A 24 5.55 -0.28 -3.82
C VAL A 24 5.55 1.21 -4.08
N CYS A 25 6.65 1.89 -3.78
CA CYS A 25 6.77 3.34 -4.03
C CYS A 25 6.70 3.65 -5.52
N ARG A 26 7.38 2.87 -6.35
CA ARG A 26 7.35 3.04 -7.80
C ARG A 26 5.93 2.95 -8.35
N ASP A 27 5.13 2.02 -7.83
CA ASP A 27 3.84 1.70 -8.42
C ASP A 27 2.68 2.46 -7.78
N TYR A 28 2.76 2.76 -6.48
CA TYR A 28 1.62 3.34 -5.74
C TYR A 28 1.91 4.68 -5.07
N PHE A 29 3.17 5.04 -4.92
CA PHE A 29 3.57 6.29 -4.25
C PHE A 29 4.61 7.03 -5.07
N ARG A 30 4.32 7.24 -6.35
CA ARG A 30 5.26 7.85 -7.30
C ARG A 30 5.69 9.25 -6.91
N HIS A 31 4.86 9.95 -6.15
CA HIS A 31 5.14 11.30 -5.69
C HIS A 31 6.12 11.34 -4.52
N LEU A 32 6.50 10.17 -3.98
CA LEU A 32 7.39 10.08 -2.83
C LEU A 32 8.65 9.31 -3.19
N THR A 33 9.77 9.73 -2.59
CA THR A 33 10.97 8.89 -2.56
C THR A 33 10.73 7.80 -1.51
N VAL A 34 11.51 6.72 -1.57
CA VAL A 34 11.45 5.66 -0.56
C VAL A 34 11.68 6.24 0.85
N GLU A 35 12.64 7.13 0.98
CA GLU A 35 12.97 7.77 2.25
C GLU A 35 11.77 8.55 2.80
N LYS A 36 11.12 9.34 1.97
CA LYS A 36 9.94 10.12 2.40
C LYS A 36 8.77 9.20 2.71
N PHE A 37 8.58 8.14 1.92
CA PHE A 37 7.55 7.15 2.19
C PHE A 37 7.73 6.53 3.57
N LEU A 38 8.95 6.07 3.88
CA LEU A 38 9.22 5.45 5.18
C LEU A 38 9.03 6.44 6.33
N ARG A 39 9.40 7.69 6.11
CA ARG A 39 9.18 8.74 7.11
C ARG A 39 7.70 8.95 7.40
N LYS A 40 6.88 8.97 6.37
CA LYS A 40 5.43 9.12 6.52
C LYS A 40 4.80 7.91 7.22
N VAL A 41 5.31 6.72 6.93
CA VAL A 41 4.85 5.51 7.62
C VAL A 41 5.17 5.61 9.13
N LEU A 42 6.39 6.01 9.47
CA LEU A 42 6.79 6.17 10.86
C LEU A 42 5.99 7.26 11.59
N ALA A 43 5.58 8.29 10.86
CA ALA A 43 4.77 9.37 11.42
C ALA A 43 3.28 9.00 11.54
N GLY A 44 2.90 7.82 11.08
CA GLY A 44 1.51 7.38 11.09
C GLY A 44 0.64 8.00 10.01
N GLU A 45 1.23 8.69 9.05
CA GLU A 45 0.48 9.31 7.96
C GLU A 45 0.10 8.33 6.87
N ILE A 46 0.88 7.25 6.73
CA ILE A 46 0.56 6.16 5.80
C ILE A 46 0.40 4.90 6.65
N ASP A 47 -0.80 4.35 6.65
CA ASP A 47 -1.16 3.21 7.48
C ASP A 47 -0.80 1.91 6.78
N LEU A 48 0.50 1.64 6.70
CA LEU A 48 1.06 0.42 6.10
C LEU A 48 2.16 -0.11 6.98
N PRO A 49 2.03 -1.35 7.49
CA PRO A 49 3.13 -1.98 8.22
C PRO A 49 4.31 -2.25 7.28
N VAL A 50 5.50 -1.95 7.75
CA VAL A 50 6.73 -2.23 6.99
C VAL A 50 7.42 -3.43 7.60
N VAL A 51 7.59 -4.47 6.78
CA VAL A 51 8.26 -5.70 7.18
C VAL A 51 9.77 -5.52 7.03
N ARG A 52 10.52 -5.84 8.06
CA ARG A 52 11.97 -5.96 7.96
C ARG A 52 12.31 -7.43 7.81
N ILE A 53 13.11 -7.74 6.81
CA ILE A 53 13.45 -9.15 6.53
C ILE A 53 14.30 -9.73 7.66
N GLU A 54 15.08 -8.87 8.32
CA GLU A 54 15.78 -9.25 9.55
C GLU A 54 15.82 -8.03 10.48
N SER A 55 16.30 -8.21 11.72
CA SER A 55 16.24 -7.16 12.72
C SER A 55 17.24 -6.01 12.53
N SER A 56 18.18 -6.12 11.60
CA SER A 56 19.15 -5.07 11.30
C SER A 56 18.49 -3.85 10.69
N GLN A 57 18.93 -2.65 11.04
CA GLN A 57 18.45 -1.42 10.44
C GLN A 57 18.78 -1.32 8.95
N LYS A 58 19.80 -2.04 8.50
CA LYS A 58 20.19 -2.09 7.10
C LYS A 58 19.46 -3.17 6.32
N SER A 59 18.58 -3.90 7.00
CA SER A 59 17.80 -4.97 6.38
C SER A 59 16.91 -4.41 5.27
N ALA A 60 16.68 -5.23 4.26
CA ALA A 60 15.69 -4.92 3.23
C ALA A 60 14.31 -4.75 3.88
N LYS A 61 13.56 -3.77 3.40
CA LYS A 61 12.22 -3.47 3.87
C LYS A 61 11.23 -3.82 2.79
N ALA A 62 10.08 -4.33 3.21
CA ALA A 62 9.04 -4.80 2.28
C ALA A 62 7.66 -4.56 2.87
N ILE A 63 6.64 -4.66 2.02
CA ILE A 63 5.25 -4.58 2.42
C ILE A 63 4.61 -5.93 2.12
N HIS A 64 3.93 -6.52 3.10
CA HIS A 64 3.23 -7.77 2.87
C HIS A 64 2.05 -7.52 1.92
N VAL A 65 1.84 -8.45 0.99
CA VAL A 65 0.82 -8.30 -0.04
C VAL A 65 -0.59 -8.11 0.56
N ASN A 66 -0.89 -8.78 1.65
CA ASN A 66 -2.20 -8.63 2.32
C ASN A 66 -2.38 -7.23 2.91
N ASP A 67 -1.32 -6.66 3.46
CA ASP A 67 -1.38 -5.31 4.04
C ASP A 67 -1.53 -4.26 2.96
N LEU A 68 -0.83 -4.42 1.85
CA LEU A 68 -0.98 -3.51 0.71
C LEU A 68 -2.40 -3.59 0.15
N ALA A 69 -2.94 -4.80 -0.02
CA ALA A 69 -4.31 -4.98 -0.50
C ALA A 69 -5.31 -4.29 0.43
N ALA A 70 -5.16 -4.47 1.74
CA ALA A 70 -6.05 -3.84 2.72
C ALA A 70 -5.96 -2.32 2.65
N TYR A 71 -4.75 -1.77 2.50
CA TYR A 71 -4.55 -0.34 2.36
C TYR A 71 -5.27 0.20 1.12
N LEU A 72 -5.08 -0.44 -0.03
CA LEU A 72 -5.71 -0.03 -1.28
C LEU A 72 -7.24 -0.12 -1.19
N ASP A 73 -7.75 -1.16 -0.53
CA ASP A 73 -9.19 -1.33 -0.34
C ASP A 73 -9.75 -0.21 0.54
N ARG A 74 -9.04 0.19 1.61
CA ARG A 74 -9.48 1.31 2.45
C ARG A 74 -9.51 2.62 1.68
N GLN A 75 -8.51 2.86 0.84
CA GLN A 75 -8.46 4.07 0.03
C GLN A 75 -9.59 4.08 -1.00
N ALA A 76 -9.88 2.94 -1.62
CA ALA A 76 -10.98 2.82 -2.56
C ALA A 76 -12.33 3.05 -1.87
N ALA A 77 -12.52 2.49 -0.67
CA ALA A 77 -13.75 2.67 0.10
C ALA A 77 -13.96 4.15 0.48
N ALA A 78 -12.89 4.82 0.90
CA ALA A 78 -12.94 6.24 1.23
C ALA A 78 -13.31 7.08 0.00
N ALA A 79 -12.75 6.74 -1.15
CA ALA A 79 -13.04 7.44 -2.40
C ALA A 79 -14.51 7.27 -2.82
N ARG A 80 -15.04 6.06 -2.67
CA ARG A 80 -16.45 5.79 -3.00
C ARG A 80 -17.38 6.58 -2.08
N LYS A 81 -17.06 6.63 -0.80
CA LYS A 81 -17.85 7.38 0.19
C LYS A 81 -17.85 8.86 -0.13
N GLU A 82 -16.69 9.41 -0.45
CA GLU A 82 -16.55 10.81 -0.83
C GLU A 82 -17.36 11.11 -2.09
N CYS A 83 -17.26 10.27 -3.09
CA CYS A 83 -18.01 10.41 -4.33
C CYS A 83 -19.52 10.41 -4.07
N GLU A 84 -19.99 9.50 -3.21
CA GLU A 84 -21.41 9.44 -2.85
C GLU A 84 -21.88 10.70 -2.14
N GLN A 85 -21.06 11.23 -1.23
CA GLN A 85 -21.40 12.48 -0.53
C GLN A 85 -21.50 13.66 -1.50
N LEU A 86 -20.61 13.74 -2.47
CA LEU A 86 -20.64 14.80 -3.48
C LEU A 86 -21.91 14.71 -4.34
N ARG A 87 -22.35 13.50 -4.65
CA ARG A 87 -23.58 13.30 -5.42
C ARG A 87 -24.82 13.73 -4.64
N ARG A 88 -24.81 13.56 -3.31
CA ARG A 88 -25.94 13.95 -2.47
C ARG A 88 -26.07 15.48 -2.31
N THR A 89 -24.95 16.16 -2.35
CA THR A 89 -24.94 17.62 -2.18
C THR A 89 -25.12 18.39 -3.47
N GLY A 90 -25.01 17.68 -4.58
CA GLY A 90 -25.22 18.27 -5.91
C GLY A 90 -26.62 18.03 -6.38
#